data_60e55a545743b84692b717a2ed6b4cf4
#
_entry.id   60e55a545743b84692b717a2ed6b4cf4
#
_cell.length_a   1.000
_cell.length_b   1.000
_cell.length_c   1.000
_cell.angle_alpha   90.00
_cell.angle_beta   90.00
_cell.angle_gamma   90.00
#
_symmetry.space_group_name_H-M   'P 1'
#
loop_
_entity.id
_entity.type
_entity.pdbx_description
1 polymer ?
#
loop_
_entity_poly.entity_id
_entity_poly.type
_entity_poly.pdbx_seq_one_letter_code
_entity_poly.pdbx_strand_id
1 'polypeptide(L)'
;MSTTTKDVEQPRVMKKMSFLDRWLPVWILAAMAVGLLLGRFIPGLNTALEAVKIGSVSLPIAIGLLVMMYPVLAKVRYDETRRIGADRRLLVTSLVLNWIVGPALMFALAWIFLADLPEYRTGLIIVGLARCIAMVLIWNDLACGDREAAAVLVAINSVFQVIAFGALGWFYLQALPSWLGLPTTSAEFSIGAIVLSVLIFLGIPLVAGFLTRILGERAKGRTWYEERFLPKIGPWALYGLLFTIVLLFALQGDAIISAPGDVARIALPLLVYFVVMFLGSFLLGRAIGLDYAKSTTVAFTASGNNFELAIAVAIGTFGVTSGQALAGVVGPLIEVPVLVALVYVALAMGRRLFPGDTTAPTR
;
A
#
# COMPACT_ATOMS: atom_id res chain seq x y z
N MET A 1 -42.80 11.22 25.32
CA MET A 1 -42.05 10.23 24.53
C MET A 1 -40.81 10.93 23.97
N SER A 2 -39.72 10.85 24.71
CA SER A 2 -38.44 11.49 24.32
C SER A 2 -37.59 10.43 23.63
N THR A 3 -37.40 10.59 22.32
CA THR A 3 -36.50 9.75 21.51
C THR A 3 -35.09 10.24 21.75
N THR A 4 -34.40 9.57 22.64
CA THR A 4 -32.93 9.71 22.83
C THR A 4 -32.25 9.13 21.61
N THR A 5 -31.76 10.00 20.73
CA THR A 5 -30.76 9.65 19.70
C THR A 5 -29.55 9.07 20.42
N LYS A 6 -29.31 7.78 20.25
CA LYS A 6 -28.06 7.13 20.68
C LYS A 6 -26.94 7.75 19.89
N ASP A 7 -26.15 8.62 20.51
CA ASP A 7 -24.85 9.03 20.01
C ASP A 7 -24.03 7.76 19.76
N VAL A 8 -23.68 7.53 18.51
CA VAL A 8 -22.74 6.47 18.13
C VAL A 8 -21.40 6.87 18.70
N GLU A 9 -21.04 6.29 19.83
CA GLU A 9 -19.77 6.53 20.51
C GLU A 9 -18.62 6.17 19.55
N GLN A 10 -17.99 7.20 19.00
CA GLN A 10 -16.85 7.02 18.10
C GLN A 10 -15.74 6.28 18.86
N PRO A 11 -15.11 5.25 18.27
CA PRO A 11 -14.04 4.51 18.93
C PRO A 11 -12.98 5.46 19.50
N ARG A 12 -12.54 5.24 20.74
CA ARG A 12 -11.57 6.11 21.45
C ARG A 12 -10.28 6.37 20.66
N VAL A 13 -9.94 5.49 19.71
CA VAL A 13 -8.78 5.61 18.82
C VAL A 13 -8.93 6.77 17.85
N MET A 14 -10.13 7.03 17.30
CA MET A 14 -10.37 8.16 16.38
C MET A 14 -10.18 9.53 17.06
N LYS A 15 -10.31 9.63 18.38
CA LYS A 15 -10.06 10.88 19.12
C LYS A 15 -8.56 11.21 19.27
N LYS A 16 -7.66 10.26 19.05
CA LYS A 16 -6.19 10.42 19.13
C LYS A 16 -5.50 10.63 17.78
N MET A 17 -6.25 10.50 16.68
CA MET A 17 -5.68 10.69 15.34
C MET A 17 -5.57 12.17 14.98
N SER A 18 -4.53 12.52 14.23
CA SER A 18 -4.39 13.83 13.58
C SER A 18 -5.63 14.10 12.71
N PHE A 19 -6.03 15.37 12.60
CA PHE A 19 -7.08 15.80 11.68
C PHE A 19 -6.82 15.31 10.25
N LEU A 20 -5.57 15.35 9.82
CA LEU A 20 -5.14 14.89 8.49
C LEU A 20 -5.36 13.39 8.30
N ASP A 21 -4.97 12.57 9.26
CA ASP A 21 -5.12 11.11 9.18
C ASP A 21 -6.60 10.68 9.24
N ARG A 22 -7.42 11.40 10.01
CA ARG A 22 -8.85 11.13 10.13
C ARG A 22 -9.61 11.35 8.83
N TRP A 23 -9.23 12.37 8.05
CA TRP A 23 -9.85 12.74 6.79
C TRP A 23 -9.08 12.26 5.56
N LEU A 24 -8.12 11.34 5.75
CA LEU A 24 -7.27 10.82 4.69
C LEU A 24 -8.06 10.35 3.44
N PRO A 25 -9.16 9.56 3.56
CA PRO A 25 -9.94 9.16 2.40
C PRO A 25 -10.50 10.35 1.61
N VAL A 26 -10.95 11.39 2.32
CA VAL A 26 -11.49 12.60 1.69
C VAL A 26 -10.39 13.39 0.97
N TRP A 27 -9.21 13.51 1.59
CA TRP A 27 -8.06 14.17 0.96
C TRP A 27 -7.60 13.46 -0.30
N ILE A 28 -7.57 12.12 -0.28
CA ILE A 28 -7.23 11.31 -1.46
C ILE A 28 -8.25 11.54 -2.58
N LEU A 29 -9.54 11.43 -2.30
CA LEU A 29 -10.61 11.68 -3.29
C LEU A 29 -10.56 13.11 -3.83
N ALA A 30 -10.30 14.09 -2.96
CA ALA A 30 -10.13 15.49 -3.38
C ALA A 30 -8.90 15.67 -4.29
N ALA A 31 -7.76 15.08 -3.94
CA ALA A 31 -6.55 15.12 -4.76
C ALA A 31 -6.76 14.48 -6.14
N MET A 32 -7.50 13.36 -6.19
CA MET A 32 -7.88 12.71 -7.44
C MET A 32 -8.76 13.62 -8.31
N ALA A 33 -9.80 14.21 -7.72
CA ALA A 33 -10.67 15.16 -8.42
C ALA A 33 -9.88 16.38 -8.93
N VAL A 34 -9.00 16.95 -8.10
CA VAL A 34 -8.11 18.05 -8.51
C VAL A 34 -7.20 17.63 -9.66
N GLY A 35 -6.59 16.44 -9.60
CA GLY A 35 -5.75 15.90 -10.66
C GLY A 35 -6.51 15.77 -11.99
N LEU A 36 -7.70 15.18 -11.97
CA LEU A 36 -8.56 15.07 -13.16
C LEU A 36 -8.90 16.45 -13.76
N LEU A 37 -9.25 17.42 -12.91
CA LEU A 37 -9.55 18.78 -13.36
C LEU A 37 -8.32 19.46 -13.96
N LEU A 38 -7.14 19.35 -13.33
CA LEU A 38 -5.90 19.92 -13.84
C LEU A 38 -5.51 19.31 -15.20
N GLY A 39 -5.60 18.00 -15.36
CA GLY A 39 -5.32 17.32 -16.62
C GLY A 39 -6.24 17.79 -17.76
N ARG A 40 -7.53 18.04 -17.43
CA ARG A 40 -8.52 18.49 -18.41
C ARG A 40 -8.43 19.98 -18.75
N PHE A 41 -8.17 20.85 -17.75
CA PHE A 41 -8.25 22.31 -17.94
C PHE A 41 -6.91 22.97 -18.21
N ILE A 42 -5.78 22.28 -18.03
CA ILE A 42 -4.45 22.84 -18.35
C ILE A 42 -3.89 22.13 -19.59
N PRO A 43 -4.10 22.68 -20.80
CA PRO A 43 -3.51 22.17 -22.02
C PRO A 43 -1.98 22.18 -21.91
N GLY A 44 -1.32 21.08 -22.28
CA GLY A 44 0.14 20.99 -22.25
C GLY A 44 0.76 20.61 -20.91
N LEU A 45 -0.03 20.38 -19.84
CA LEU A 45 0.50 19.88 -18.56
C LEU A 45 1.25 18.57 -18.76
N ASN A 46 0.70 17.66 -19.55
CA ASN A 46 1.34 16.38 -19.88
C ASN A 46 2.68 16.60 -20.59
N THR A 47 2.72 17.49 -21.58
CA THR A 47 3.94 17.85 -22.31
C THR A 47 4.99 18.49 -21.38
N ALA A 48 4.58 19.36 -20.47
CA ALA A 48 5.48 19.99 -19.51
C ALA A 48 6.06 18.99 -18.50
N LEU A 49 5.25 18.06 -18.01
CA LEU A 49 5.70 16.98 -17.12
C LEU A 49 6.57 15.96 -17.84
N GLU A 50 6.34 15.77 -19.13
CA GLU A 50 7.17 14.93 -19.98
C GLU A 50 8.51 15.57 -20.36
N ALA A 51 8.58 16.88 -20.47
CA ALA A 51 9.81 17.61 -20.79
C ALA A 51 10.88 17.48 -19.67
N VAL A 52 10.47 17.21 -18.43
CA VAL A 52 11.36 17.04 -17.27
C VAL A 52 11.46 15.58 -16.82
N LYS A 53 11.56 14.65 -17.76
CA LYS A 53 11.78 13.23 -17.48
C LYS A 53 13.26 12.91 -17.24
N ILE A 54 13.50 12.01 -16.27
CA ILE A 54 14.78 11.32 -16.11
C ILE A 54 14.51 9.83 -16.35
N GLY A 55 14.96 9.32 -17.49
CA GLY A 55 14.58 7.98 -17.95
C GLY A 55 13.10 7.95 -18.33
N SER A 56 12.35 7.01 -17.76
CA SER A 56 10.90 6.83 -17.98
C SER A 56 10.02 7.58 -16.97
N VAL A 57 10.60 8.18 -15.92
CA VAL A 57 9.85 8.80 -14.81
C VAL A 57 9.95 10.32 -14.89
N SER A 58 8.80 11.00 -14.77
CA SER A 58 8.77 12.47 -14.62
C SER A 58 9.39 12.87 -13.29
N LEU A 59 10.31 13.86 -13.32
CA LEU A 59 11.02 14.34 -12.13
C LEU A 59 10.09 14.79 -10.99
N PRO A 60 9.00 15.56 -11.24
CA PRO A 60 8.05 15.92 -10.18
C PRO A 60 7.41 14.68 -9.51
N ILE A 61 7.04 13.66 -10.28
CA ILE A 61 6.49 12.41 -9.73
C ILE A 61 7.54 11.69 -8.88
N ALA A 62 8.77 11.57 -9.39
CA ALA A 62 9.88 10.96 -8.66
C ALA A 62 10.13 11.66 -7.31
N ILE A 63 10.14 12.99 -7.29
CA ILE A 63 10.28 13.77 -6.06
C ILE A 63 9.11 13.52 -5.11
N GLY A 64 7.87 13.53 -5.61
CA GLY A 64 6.68 13.25 -4.80
C GLY A 64 6.76 11.88 -4.12
N LEU A 65 7.14 10.84 -4.88
CA LEU A 65 7.31 9.48 -4.38
C LEU A 65 8.42 9.38 -3.31
N LEU A 66 9.58 10.01 -3.54
CA LEU A 66 10.67 10.01 -2.58
C LEU A 66 10.33 10.77 -1.29
N VAL A 67 9.68 11.94 -1.42
CA VAL A 67 9.22 12.75 -0.28
C VAL A 67 8.18 11.99 0.55
N MET A 68 7.30 11.23 -0.10
CA MET A 68 6.31 10.40 0.57
C MET A 68 6.94 9.22 1.31
N MET A 69 7.85 8.49 0.66
CA MET A 69 8.43 7.26 1.19
C MET A 69 9.39 7.50 2.37
N TYR A 70 10.18 8.56 2.32
CA TYR A 70 11.19 8.83 3.33
C TYR A 70 10.63 8.94 4.78
N PRO A 71 9.60 9.77 5.09
CA PRO A 71 9.08 9.86 6.45
C PRO A 71 8.47 8.57 6.97
N VAL A 72 7.87 7.76 6.08
CA VAL A 72 7.31 6.45 6.43
C VAL A 72 8.41 5.51 6.90
N LEU A 73 9.50 5.41 6.12
CA LEU A 73 10.62 4.53 6.41
C LEU A 73 11.48 5.03 7.58
N ALA A 74 11.52 6.34 7.82
CA ALA A 74 12.15 6.93 9.00
C ALA A 74 11.41 6.61 10.30
N LYS A 75 10.10 6.30 10.25
CA LYS A 75 9.31 5.86 11.43
C LYS A 75 9.57 4.42 11.82
N VAL A 76 10.12 3.60 10.94
CA VAL A 76 10.30 2.16 11.16
C VAL A 76 11.29 1.90 12.30
N ARG A 77 10.89 1.06 13.26
CA ARG A 77 11.70 0.65 14.42
C ARG A 77 12.42 -0.65 14.11
N TYR A 78 13.58 -0.53 13.50
CA TYR A 78 14.39 -1.69 13.09
C TYR A 78 14.98 -2.47 14.28
N ASP A 79 15.12 -1.84 15.44
CA ASP A 79 15.61 -2.43 16.71
C ASP A 79 14.58 -3.39 17.34
N GLU A 80 13.29 -3.15 17.15
CA GLU A 80 12.21 -3.97 17.70
C GLU A 80 11.96 -5.28 16.92
N THR A 81 12.51 -5.40 15.71
CA THR A 81 12.39 -6.63 14.88
C THR A 81 12.86 -7.89 15.62
N ARG A 82 13.83 -7.73 16.53
CA ARG A 82 14.37 -8.84 17.33
C ARG A 82 13.38 -9.34 18.38
N ARG A 83 12.51 -8.49 18.92
CA ARG A 83 11.54 -8.81 19.97
C ARG A 83 10.32 -9.55 19.42
N ILE A 84 9.82 -9.12 18.28
CA ILE A 84 8.64 -9.72 17.63
C ILE A 84 9.05 -10.96 16.81
N GLY A 85 10.29 -11.08 16.40
CA GLY A 85 10.86 -12.32 15.84
C GLY A 85 10.74 -13.53 16.78
N ALA A 86 10.40 -13.33 18.05
CA ALA A 86 10.08 -14.41 18.99
C ALA A 86 8.69 -15.01 18.78
N ASP A 87 7.71 -14.28 18.22
CA ASP A 87 6.40 -14.82 17.85
C ASP A 87 6.45 -15.45 16.46
N ARG A 88 6.99 -16.68 16.40
CA ARG A 88 7.16 -17.42 15.14
C ARG A 88 5.84 -17.62 14.40
N ARG A 89 4.71 -17.77 15.12
CA ARG A 89 3.39 -18.00 14.48
C ARG A 89 2.96 -16.75 13.71
N LEU A 90 3.02 -15.60 14.36
CA LEU A 90 2.71 -14.31 13.72
C LEU A 90 3.62 -14.07 12.51
N LEU A 91 4.95 -14.21 12.70
CA LEU A 91 5.93 -13.89 11.67
C LEU A 91 5.80 -14.81 10.44
N VAL A 92 5.79 -16.13 10.65
CA VAL A 92 5.69 -17.09 9.53
C VAL A 92 4.37 -16.93 8.79
N THR A 93 3.25 -16.77 9.52
CA THR A 93 1.93 -16.57 8.91
C THR A 93 1.92 -15.28 8.07
N SER A 94 2.44 -14.19 8.60
CA SER A 94 2.52 -12.93 7.86
C SER A 94 3.40 -13.06 6.62
N LEU A 95 4.58 -13.68 6.72
CA LEU A 95 5.47 -13.86 5.57
C LEU A 95 4.83 -14.72 4.47
N VAL A 96 4.21 -15.84 4.84
CA VAL A 96 3.52 -16.71 3.88
C VAL A 96 2.37 -15.97 3.19
N LEU A 97 1.55 -15.27 3.95
CA LEU A 97 0.41 -14.53 3.40
C LEU A 97 0.86 -13.37 2.50
N ASN A 98 1.88 -12.63 2.91
CA ASN A 98 2.37 -11.48 2.14
C ASN A 98 3.15 -11.88 0.88
N TRP A 99 3.95 -12.93 0.93
CA TRP A 99 4.96 -13.19 -0.11
C TRP A 99 4.68 -14.44 -0.95
N ILE A 100 3.71 -15.26 -0.54
CA ILE A 100 3.28 -16.44 -1.30
C ILE A 100 1.81 -16.31 -1.67
N VAL A 101 0.92 -16.23 -0.67
CA VAL A 101 -0.53 -16.28 -0.90
C VAL A 101 -1.03 -15.02 -1.62
N GLY A 102 -0.61 -13.84 -1.16
CA GLY A 102 -1.03 -12.56 -1.75
C GLY A 102 -0.64 -12.44 -3.24
N PRO A 103 0.63 -12.59 -3.61
CA PRO A 103 1.04 -12.59 -5.00
C PRO A 103 0.35 -13.65 -5.86
N ALA A 104 0.21 -14.89 -5.35
CA ALA A 104 -0.46 -15.96 -6.07
C ALA A 104 -1.95 -15.68 -6.30
N LEU A 105 -2.65 -15.16 -5.29
CA LEU A 105 -4.05 -14.76 -5.42
C LEU A 105 -4.20 -13.63 -6.43
N MET A 106 -3.35 -12.58 -6.36
CA MET A 106 -3.43 -11.48 -7.31
C MET A 106 -3.13 -11.93 -8.74
N PHE A 107 -2.16 -12.83 -8.92
CA PHE A 107 -1.88 -13.45 -10.21
C PHE A 107 -3.12 -14.19 -10.74
N ALA A 108 -3.73 -15.04 -9.93
CA ALA A 108 -4.92 -15.77 -10.33
C ALA A 108 -6.08 -14.83 -10.70
N LEU A 109 -6.36 -13.82 -9.87
CA LEU A 109 -7.41 -12.84 -10.14
C LEU A 109 -7.11 -12.02 -11.40
N ALA A 110 -5.87 -11.62 -11.62
CA ALA A 110 -5.45 -10.89 -12.81
C ALA A 110 -5.71 -11.72 -14.10
N TRP A 111 -5.42 -13.01 -14.06
CA TRP A 111 -5.69 -13.91 -15.18
C TRP A 111 -7.18 -14.24 -15.36
N ILE A 112 -7.96 -14.32 -14.30
CA ILE A 112 -9.41 -14.59 -14.37
C ILE A 112 -10.16 -13.37 -14.96
N PHE A 113 -9.84 -12.16 -14.51
CA PHE A 113 -10.61 -10.97 -14.86
C PHE A 113 -10.05 -10.16 -16.02
N LEU A 114 -8.74 -10.28 -16.31
CA LEU A 114 -8.01 -9.45 -17.27
C LEU A 114 -7.22 -10.29 -18.28
N ALA A 115 -7.70 -11.49 -18.62
CA ALA A 115 -7.02 -12.38 -19.56
C ALA A 115 -6.82 -11.75 -20.95
N ASP A 116 -7.80 -10.95 -21.40
CA ASP A 116 -7.83 -10.24 -22.68
C ASP A 116 -7.18 -8.84 -22.64
N LEU A 117 -6.76 -8.36 -21.46
CA LEU A 117 -6.17 -7.03 -21.25
C LEU A 117 -4.75 -7.17 -20.65
N PRO A 118 -3.74 -7.54 -21.47
CA PRO A 118 -2.42 -7.93 -21.00
C PRO A 118 -1.68 -6.82 -20.24
N GLU A 119 -1.86 -5.56 -20.62
CA GLU A 119 -1.23 -4.43 -19.91
C GLU A 119 -1.79 -4.26 -18.51
N TYR A 120 -3.11 -4.22 -18.34
CA TYR A 120 -3.75 -4.11 -17.03
C TYR A 120 -3.49 -5.33 -16.16
N ARG A 121 -3.49 -6.54 -16.76
CA ARG A 121 -3.13 -7.78 -16.08
C ARG A 121 -1.71 -7.70 -15.51
N THR A 122 -0.75 -7.28 -16.31
CA THR A 122 0.65 -7.10 -15.89
C THR A 122 0.76 -6.07 -14.76
N GLY A 123 0.11 -4.92 -14.90
CA GLY A 123 0.06 -3.89 -13.87
C GLY A 123 -0.52 -4.39 -12.56
N LEU A 124 -1.62 -5.15 -12.62
CA LEU A 124 -2.25 -5.72 -11.45
C LEU A 124 -1.38 -6.77 -10.74
N ILE A 125 -0.65 -7.59 -11.51
CA ILE A 125 0.35 -8.52 -10.95
C ILE A 125 1.45 -7.74 -10.23
N ILE A 126 1.99 -6.66 -10.82
CA ILE A 126 2.99 -5.79 -10.19
C ILE A 126 2.46 -5.21 -8.87
N VAL A 127 1.20 -4.75 -8.84
CA VAL A 127 0.53 -4.32 -7.60
C VAL A 127 0.51 -5.46 -6.57
N GLY A 128 0.19 -6.67 -6.99
CA GLY A 128 0.17 -7.86 -6.13
C GLY A 128 1.51 -8.21 -5.49
N LEU A 129 2.63 -7.81 -6.09
CA LEU A 129 3.98 -8.02 -5.56
C LEU A 129 4.40 -6.95 -4.54
N ALA A 130 3.78 -5.78 -4.56
CA ALA A 130 4.11 -4.66 -3.70
C ALA A 130 3.32 -4.72 -2.39
N ARG A 131 4.00 -4.91 -1.26
CA ARG A 131 3.37 -4.98 0.07
C ARG A 131 3.28 -3.62 0.74
N CYS A 132 2.15 -3.34 1.38
CA CYS A 132 1.92 -2.07 2.06
C CYS A 132 2.95 -1.81 3.17
N ILE A 133 3.48 -0.59 3.22
CA ILE A 133 4.48 -0.15 4.21
C ILE A 133 4.08 1.14 4.94
N ALA A 134 3.00 1.79 4.53
CA ALA A 134 2.57 3.10 5.05
C ALA A 134 1.16 3.06 5.63
N MET A 135 0.18 2.90 4.75
CA MET A 135 -1.24 3.03 5.07
C MET A 135 -1.73 1.92 6.02
N VAL A 136 -1.10 0.76 5.97
CA VAL A 136 -1.44 -0.38 6.84
C VAL A 136 -1.37 -0.04 8.33
N LEU A 137 -0.45 0.83 8.75
CA LEU A 137 -0.35 1.26 10.15
C LEU A 137 -1.59 2.05 10.59
N ILE A 138 -2.15 2.86 9.69
CA ILE A 138 -3.36 3.64 9.95
C ILE A 138 -4.57 2.72 10.09
N TRP A 139 -4.76 1.79 9.15
CA TRP A 139 -5.86 0.83 9.19
C TRP A 139 -5.78 -0.08 10.41
N ASN A 140 -4.57 -0.54 10.74
CA ASN A 140 -4.29 -1.33 11.92
C ASN A 140 -4.67 -0.59 13.22
N ASP A 141 -4.25 0.66 13.36
CA ASP A 141 -4.56 1.49 14.52
C ASP A 141 -6.07 1.74 14.66
N LEU A 142 -6.76 2.03 13.55
CA LEU A 142 -8.21 2.23 13.53
C LEU A 142 -8.98 0.97 13.95
N ALA A 143 -8.47 -0.19 13.60
CA ALA A 143 -9.05 -1.49 13.94
C ALA A 143 -8.57 -2.05 15.28
N CYS A 144 -7.84 -1.29 16.10
CA CYS A 144 -7.26 -1.73 17.37
C CYS A 144 -6.32 -2.96 17.22
N GLY A 145 -5.58 -3.04 16.12
CA GLY A 145 -4.55 -4.05 15.93
C GLY A 145 -3.29 -3.78 16.76
N ASP A 146 -2.39 -4.76 16.79
CA ASP A 146 -1.10 -4.65 17.48
C ASP A 146 -0.15 -3.71 16.70
N ARG A 147 0.06 -2.51 17.24
CA ARG A 147 0.88 -1.47 16.61
C ARG A 147 2.35 -1.84 16.52
N GLU A 148 2.88 -2.52 17.53
CA GLU A 148 4.29 -2.92 17.54
C GLU A 148 4.53 -4.02 16.51
N ALA A 149 3.66 -5.02 16.48
CA ALA A 149 3.69 -6.07 15.47
C ALA A 149 3.56 -5.50 14.05
N ALA A 150 2.63 -4.58 13.81
CA ALA A 150 2.45 -3.93 12.51
C ALA A 150 3.71 -3.20 12.06
N ALA A 151 4.34 -2.43 12.96
CA ALA A 151 5.57 -1.70 12.64
C ALA A 151 6.73 -2.63 12.25
N VAL A 152 6.85 -3.77 12.91
CA VAL A 152 7.88 -4.77 12.59
C VAL A 152 7.60 -5.49 11.29
N LEU A 153 6.35 -5.89 11.05
CA LEU A 153 5.99 -6.52 9.79
C LEU A 153 6.20 -5.58 8.60
N VAL A 154 5.90 -4.28 8.78
CA VAL A 154 6.21 -3.23 7.79
C VAL A 154 7.72 -3.13 7.55
N ALA A 155 8.55 -3.16 8.60
CA ALA A 155 10.01 -3.14 8.46
C ALA A 155 10.51 -4.33 7.65
N ILE A 156 10.04 -5.53 7.97
CA ILE A 156 10.39 -6.76 7.26
C ILE A 156 9.93 -6.67 5.80
N ASN A 157 8.69 -6.27 5.55
CA ASN A 157 8.17 -6.10 4.20
C ASN A 157 8.99 -5.08 3.40
N SER A 158 9.40 -3.96 4.01
CA SER A 158 10.20 -2.93 3.35
C SER A 158 11.55 -3.47 2.86
N VAL A 159 12.25 -4.21 3.72
CA VAL A 159 13.56 -4.81 3.36
C VAL A 159 13.37 -5.93 2.33
N PHE A 160 12.38 -6.81 2.55
CA PHE A 160 12.14 -7.95 1.67
C PHE A 160 11.75 -7.51 0.26
N GLN A 161 10.94 -6.45 0.12
CA GLN A 161 10.58 -5.89 -1.19
C GLN A 161 11.81 -5.48 -2.01
N VAL A 162 12.77 -4.79 -1.39
CA VAL A 162 13.99 -4.36 -2.09
C VAL A 162 14.75 -5.55 -2.68
N ILE A 163 14.77 -6.67 -1.95
CA ILE A 163 15.53 -7.86 -2.34
C ILE A 163 14.74 -8.73 -3.33
N ALA A 164 13.47 -8.99 -3.03
CA ALA A 164 12.69 -10.03 -3.69
C ALA A 164 11.83 -9.55 -4.85
N PHE A 165 11.51 -8.25 -4.93
CA PHE A 165 10.54 -7.75 -5.91
C PHE A 165 10.92 -8.08 -7.36
N GLY A 166 12.19 -7.90 -7.72
CA GLY A 166 12.68 -8.23 -9.08
C GLY A 166 12.56 -9.72 -9.40
N ALA A 167 12.93 -10.58 -8.46
CA ALA A 167 12.83 -12.03 -8.63
C ALA A 167 11.39 -12.51 -8.71
N LEU A 168 10.50 -11.98 -7.86
CA LEU A 168 9.08 -12.27 -7.90
C LEU A 168 8.43 -11.71 -9.19
N GLY A 169 8.84 -10.53 -9.64
CA GLY A 169 8.41 -9.96 -10.91
C GLY A 169 8.74 -10.90 -12.09
N TRP A 170 9.99 -11.38 -12.15
CA TRP A 170 10.37 -12.37 -13.14
C TRP A 170 9.54 -13.66 -13.02
N PHE A 171 9.36 -14.16 -11.81
CA PHE A 171 8.62 -15.40 -11.58
C PHE A 171 7.16 -15.28 -12.05
N TYR A 172 6.41 -14.26 -11.60
CA TYR A 172 4.99 -14.11 -11.91
C TYR A 172 4.70 -13.57 -13.29
N LEU A 173 5.63 -12.86 -13.94
CA LEU A 173 5.42 -12.28 -15.26
C LEU A 173 6.06 -13.09 -16.41
N GLN A 174 7.03 -13.94 -16.11
CA GLN A 174 7.75 -14.75 -17.11
C GLN A 174 7.69 -16.25 -16.82
N ALA A 175 8.25 -16.69 -15.68
CA ALA A 175 8.43 -18.12 -15.42
C ALA A 175 7.10 -18.85 -15.24
N LEU A 176 6.24 -18.40 -14.33
CA LEU A 176 4.98 -19.05 -14.03
C LEU A 176 4.00 -19.07 -15.19
N PRO A 177 3.77 -17.97 -15.95
CA PRO A 177 2.96 -18.02 -17.16
C PRO A 177 3.52 -19.02 -18.18
N SER A 178 4.84 -19.04 -18.42
CA SER A 178 5.47 -19.98 -19.33
C SER A 178 5.22 -21.44 -18.93
N TRP A 179 5.33 -21.76 -17.63
CA TRP A 179 5.07 -23.13 -17.12
C TRP A 179 3.62 -23.55 -17.27
N LEU A 180 2.70 -22.57 -17.21
CA LEU A 180 1.25 -22.81 -17.36
C LEU A 180 0.80 -22.77 -18.81
N GLY A 181 1.69 -22.54 -19.78
CA GLY A 181 1.34 -22.39 -21.20
C GLY A 181 0.58 -21.10 -21.50
N LEU A 182 0.69 -20.11 -20.64
CA LEU A 182 0.04 -18.81 -20.77
C LEU A 182 0.98 -17.81 -21.52
N PRO A 183 0.44 -16.79 -22.21
CA PRO A 183 1.24 -15.76 -22.83
C PRO A 183 2.10 -15.03 -21.80
N THR A 184 3.42 -14.93 -22.05
CA THR A 184 4.31 -14.13 -21.25
C THR A 184 4.20 -12.65 -21.60
N THR A 185 4.55 -11.77 -20.66
CA THR A 185 4.70 -10.33 -20.94
C THR A 185 5.78 -10.13 -21.99
N SER A 186 5.52 -9.26 -22.99
CA SER A 186 6.35 -9.07 -24.18
C SER A 186 7.83 -8.79 -23.90
N ALA A 187 8.67 -8.89 -24.94
CA ALA A 187 10.14 -8.78 -24.88
C ALA A 187 10.70 -7.47 -24.29
N GLU A 188 9.88 -6.44 -24.10
CA GLU A 188 10.25 -5.17 -23.48
C GLU A 188 10.31 -5.23 -21.93
N PHE A 189 9.97 -6.38 -21.33
CA PHE A 189 10.04 -6.56 -19.89
C PHE A 189 11.49 -6.63 -19.41
N SER A 190 11.96 -5.56 -18.80
CA SER A 190 13.30 -5.48 -18.22
C SER A 190 13.25 -5.68 -16.70
N ILE A 191 13.73 -6.83 -16.23
CA ILE A 191 13.96 -7.08 -14.80
C ILE A 191 14.89 -6.01 -14.22
N GLY A 192 15.89 -5.58 -14.98
CA GLY A 192 16.80 -4.51 -14.59
C GLY A 192 16.08 -3.19 -14.31
N ALA A 193 15.09 -2.82 -15.13
CA ALA A 193 14.28 -1.61 -14.91
C ALA A 193 13.43 -1.73 -13.63
N ILE A 194 12.85 -2.89 -13.37
CA ILE A 194 12.11 -3.15 -12.11
C ILE A 194 13.04 -3.02 -10.90
N VAL A 195 14.18 -3.71 -10.93
CA VAL A 195 15.17 -3.66 -9.83
C VAL A 195 15.63 -2.23 -9.60
N LEU A 196 15.95 -1.50 -10.65
CA LEU A 196 16.39 -0.10 -10.57
C LEU A 196 15.30 0.78 -9.97
N SER A 197 14.04 0.65 -10.40
CA SER A 197 12.90 1.39 -9.86
C SER A 197 12.70 1.10 -8.37
N VAL A 198 12.78 -0.16 -7.96
CA VAL A 198 12.68 -0.54 -6.54
C VAL A 198 13.83 0.05 -5.72
N LEU A 199 15.05 0.01 -6.24
CA LEU A 199 16.20 0.59 -5.54
C LEU A 199 16.09 2.11 -5.41
N ILE A 200 15.61 2.81 -6.42
CA ILE A 200 15.43 4.28 -6.38
C ILE A 200 14.28 4.65 -5.44
N PHE A 201 13.08 4.10 -5.65
CA PHE A 201 11.87 4.58 -4.99
C PHE A 201 11.60 3.96 -3.61
N LEU A 202 12.24 2.84 -3.31
CA LEU A 202 12.16 2.20 -2.00
C LEU A 202 13.53 2.08 -1.33
N GLY A 203 14.56 1.64 -2.03
CA GLY A 203 15.89 1.40 -1.47
C GLY A 203 16.54 2.68 -0.94
N ILE A 204 16.57 3.76 -1.72
CA ILE A 204 17.12 5.06 -1.28
C ILE A 204 16.38 5.61 -0.06
N PRO A 205 15.04 5.73 -0.03
CA PRO A 205 14.31 6.17 1.15
C PRO A 205 14.49 5.24 2.36
N LEU A 206 14.62 3.92 2.15
CA LEU A 206 14.87 2.95 3.20
C LEU A 206 16.22 3.20 3.89
N VAL A 207 17.28 3.33 3.10
CA VAL A 207 18.63 3.63 3.61
C VAL A 207 18.65 5.00 4.28
N ALA A 208 18.05 6.02 3.66
CA ALA A 208 17.98 7.36 4.23
C ALA A 208 17.22 7.36 5.56
N GLY A 209 16.05 6.72 5.64
CA GLY A 209 15.26 6.60 6.87
C GLY A 209 16.01 5.85 7.97
N PHE A 210 16.66 4.74 7.64
CA PHE A 210 17.47 3.96 8.55
C PHE A 210 18.67 4.77 9.10
N LEU A 211 19.43 5.42 8.24
CA LEU A 211 20.58 6.25 8.64
C LEU A 211 20.12 7.44 9.47
N THR A 212 19.06 8.14 9.07
CA THR A 212 18.54 9.29 9.83
C THR A 212 18.10 8.86 11.23
N ARG A 213 17.49 7.68 11.37
CA ARG A 213 17.09 7.14 12.66
C ARG A 213 18.31 6.86 13.53
N ILE A 214 19.27 6.09 13.05
CA ILE A 214 20.47 5.73 13.82
C ILE A 214 21.27 6.99 14.21
N LEU A 215 21.52 7.87 13.27
CA LEU A 215 22.29 9.08 13.51
C LEU A 215 21.53 10.06 14.40
N GLY A 216 20.24 10.24 14.19
CA GLY A 216 19.40 11.11 15.00
C GLY A 216 19.26 10.64 16.45
N GLU A 217 19.02 9.34 16.65
CA GLU A 217 18.95 8.75 18.00
C GLU A 217 20.30 8.79 18.72
N ARG A 218 21.41 8.55 18.01
CA ARG A 218 22.77 8.66 18.59
C ARG A 218 23.15 10.11 18.95
N ALA A 219 22.78 11.07 18.12
CA ALA A 219 23.20 12.47 18.30
C ALA A 219 22.35 13.22 19.33
N LYS A 220 21.01 12.95 19.38
CA LYS A 220 20.05 13.75 20.16
C LYS A 220 19.15 12.90 21.06
N GLY A 221 19.30 11.59 21.02
CA GLY A 221 18.50 10.64 21.81
C GLY A 221 17.17 10.26 21.16
N ARG A 222 16.63 9.11 21.58
CA ARG A 222 15.39 8.52 21.06
C ARG A 222 14.17 9.42 21.26
N THR A 223 14.05 10.04 22.45
CA THR A 223 12.94 10.94 22.79
C THR A 223 12.87 12.13 21.82
N TRP A 224 14.01 12.76 21.52
CA TRP A 224 14.07 13.84 20.54
C TRP A 224 13.66 13.38 19.15
N TYR A 225 14.12 12.18 18.75
CA TYR A 225 13.78 11.63 17.43
C TYR A 225 12.29 11.37 17.31
N GLU A 226 11.68 10.70 18.30
CA GLU A 226 10.26 10.29 18.26
C GLU A 226 9.29 11.45 18.52
N GLU A 227 9.63 12.39 19.44
CA GLU A 227 8.71 13.46 19.86
C GLU A 227 8.90 14.79 19.13
N ARG A 228 10.07 15.04 18.54
CA ARG A 228 10.34 16.31 17.85
C ARG A 228 10.63 16.14 16.36
N PHE A 229 11.39 15.14 15.96
CA PHE A 229 11.77 14.96 14.56
C PHE A 229 10.66 14.29 13.75
N LEU A 230 10.19 13.11 14.16
CA LEU A 230 9.14 12.37 13.45
C LEU A 230 7.83 13.17 13.28
N PRO A 231 7.33 13.92 14.28
CA PRO A 231 6.14 14.75 14.09
C PRO A 231 6.32 15.86 13.04
N LYS A 232 7.54 16.37 12.85
CA LYS A 232 7.84 17.40 11.84
C LYS A 232 7.90 16.84 10.42
N ILE A 233 8.48 15.66 10.25
CA ILE A 233 8.59 15.04 8.92
C ILE A 233 7.37 14.21 8.54
N GLY A 234 6.62 13.71 9.53
CA GLY A 234 5.46 12.85 9.31
C GLY A 234 4.43 13.37 8.31
N PRO A 235 4.01 14.64 8.40
CA PRO A 235 3.05 15.23 7.44
C PRO A 235 3.53 15.25 5.99
N TRP A 236 4.85 15.25 5.75
CA TRP A 236 5.41 15.24 4.40
C TRP A 236 5.09 13.96 3.64
N ALA A 237 4.88 12.83 4.36
CA ALA A 237 4.39 11.61 3.73
C ALA A 237 3.02 11.82 3.06
N LEU A 238 2.10 12.48 3.76
CA LEU A 238 0.78 12.81 3.22
C LEU A 238 0.86 13.84 2.10
N TYR A 239 1.66 14.89 2.26
CA TYR A 239 1.82 15.91 1.20
C TYR A 239 2.42 15.30 -0.07
N GLY A 240 3.45 14.46 0.06
CA GLY A 240 4.03 13.72 -1.05
C GLY A 240 3.01 12.79 -1.72
N LEU A 241 2.21 12.07 -0.93
CA LEU A 241 1.13 11.20 -1.42
C LEU A 241 0.10 12.01 -2.22
N LEU A 242 -0.47 13.06 -1.64
CA LEU A 242 -1.50 13.87 -2.30
C LEU A 242 -0.96 14.55 -3.56
N PHE A 243 0.26 15.09 -3.51
CA PHE A 243 0.94 15.67 -4.66
C PHE A 243 1.12 14.64 -5.79
N THR A 244 1.60 13.45 -5.46
CA THR A 244 1.78 12.37 -6.44
C THR A 244 0.45 11.94 -7.04
N ILE A 245 -0.60 11.79 -6.23
CA ILE A 245 -1.95 11.45 -6.69
C ILE A 245 -2.46 12.52 -7.66
N VAL A 246 -2.34 13.81 -7.32
CA VAL A 246 -2.75 14.91 -8.22
C VAL A 246 -2.06 14.79 -9.57
N LEU A 247 -0.74 14.60 -9.59
CA LEU A 247 0.01 14.49 -10.85
C LEU A 247 -0.34 13.25 -11.66
N LEU A 248 -0.51 12.10 -11.00
CA LEU A 248 -0.86 10.85 -11.68
C LEU A 248 -2.27 10.93 -12.30
N PHE A 249 -3.22 11.49 -11.56
CA PHE A 249 -4.58 11.69 -12.07
C PHE A 249 -4.65 12.80 -13.13
N ALA A 250 -3.77 13.79 -13.07
CA ALA A 250 -3.66 14.78 -14.14
C ALA A 250 -3.12 14.17 -15.43
N LEU A 251 -2.14 13.25 -15.35
CA LEU A 251 -1.54 12.59 -16.52
C LEU A 251 -2.43 11.50 -17.12
N GLN A 252 -3.20 10.80 -16.31
CA GLN A 252 -4.00 9.65 -16.73
C GLN A 252 -5.51 9.93 -16.74
N GLY A 253 -5.92 11.17 -16.46
CA GLY A 253 -7.32 11.56 -16.33
C GLY A 253 -8.14 11.24 -17.57
N ASP A 254 -7.62 11.50 -18.75
CA ASP A 254 -8.29 11.21 -20.01
C ASP A 254 -8.52 9.70 -20.21
N ALA A 255 -7.54 8.87 -19.86
CA ALA A 255 -7.68 7.41 -19.92
C ALA A 255 -8.75 6.90 -18.93
N ILE A 256 -8.76 7.44 -17.69
CA ILE A 256 -9.75 7.07 -16.68
C ILE A 256 -11.17 7.46 -17.10
N ILE A 257 -11.35 8.67 -17.63
CA ILE A 257 -12.67 9.18 -18.02
C ILE A 257 -13.17 8.53 -19.33
N SER A 258 -12.28 8.26 -20.27
CA SER A 258 -12.64 7.70 -21.60
C SER A 258 -12.91 6.20 -21.56
N ALA A 259 -12.34 5.47 -20.59
CA ALA A 259 -12.49 4.02 -20.47
C ALA A 259 -13.01 3.57 -19.08
N PRO A 260 -14.20 4.03 -18.64
CA PRO A 260 -14.73 3.68 -17.31
C PRO A 260 -14.98 2.17 -17.15
N GLY A 261 -15.25 1.47 -18.26
CA GLY A 261 -15.38 0.01 -18.26
C GLY A 261 -14.08 -0.70 -17.89
N ASP A 262 -12.95 -0.22 -18.37
CA ASP A 262 -11.63 -0.78 -18.05
C ASP A 262 -11.25 -0.51 -16.59
N VAL A 263 -11.56 0.71 -16.12
CA VAL A 263 -11.38 1.04 -14.69
C VAL A 263 -12.20 0.10 -13.80
N ALA A 264 -13.45 -0.16 -14.14
CA ALA A 264 -14.30 -1.11 -13.41
C ALA A 264 -13.74 -2.55 -13.48
N ARG A 265 -13.20 -2.97 -14.62
CA ARG A 265 -12.57 -4.28 -14.79
C ARG A 265 -11.29 -4.44 -13.96
N ILE A 266 -10.49 -3.38 -13.79
CA ILE A 266 -9.33 -3.36 -12.90
C ILE A 266 -9.77 -3.35 -11.42
N ALA A 267 -10.84 -2.61 -11.11
CA ALA A 267 -11.34 -2.44 -9.75
C ALA A 267 -11.88 -3.75 -9.16
N LEU A 268 -12.54 -4.58 -9.96
CA LEU A 268 -13.20 -5.79 -9.48
C LEU A 268 -12.24 -6.83 -8.89
N PRO A 269 -11.15 -7.24 -9.56
CA PRO A 269 -10.16 -8.15 -8.97
C PRO A 269 -9.48 -7.56 -7.74
N LEU A 270 -9.25 -6.25 -7.67
CA LEU A 270 -8.72 -5.58 -6.48
C LEU A 270 -9.69 -5.68 -5.29
N LEU A 271 -10.96 -5.41 -5.52
CA LEU A 271 -12.01 -5.56 -4.49
C LEU A 271 -12.05 -6.98 -3.95
N VAL A 272 -12.07 -7.98 -4.83
CA VAL A 272 -12.06 -9.41 -4.45
C VAL A 272 -10.79 -9.72 -3.67
N TYR A 273 -9.63 -9.25 -4.13
CA TYR A 273 -8.35 -9.44 -3.47
C TYR A 273 -8.37 -8.91 -2.02
N PHE A 274 -8.76 -7.66 -1.80
CA PHE A 274 -8.79 -7.08 -0.46
C PHE A 274 -9.70 -7.84 0.49
N VAL A 275 -10.90 -8.18 0.03
CA VAL A 275 -11.89 -8.91 0.87
C VAL A 275 -11.39 -10.31 1.19
N VAL A 276 -10.93 -11.06 0.20
CA VAL A 276 -10.46 -12.45 0.39
C VAL A 276 -9.20 -12.49 1.25
N MET A 277 -8.21 -11.64 0.97
CA MET A 277 -6.97 -11.59 1.74
C MET A 277 -7.23 -11.16 3.18
N PHE A 278 -8.07 -10.15 3.40
CA PHE A 278 -8.38 -9.68 4.74
C PHE A 278 -9.12 -10.76 5.54
N LEU A 279 -10.25 -11.24 5.05
CA LEU A 279 -11.06 -12.23 5.77
C LEU A 279 -10.32 -13.55 5.95
N GLY A 280 -9.67 -14.04 4.92
CA GLY A 280 -8.86 -15.26 4.98
C GLY A 280 -7.75 -15.18 6.01
N SER A 281 -6.99 -14.08 6.00
CA SER A 281 -5.89 -13.85 6.95
C SER A 281 -6.37 -13.66 8.38
N PHE A 282 -7.47 -12.91 8.59
CA PHE A 282 -8.08 -12.70 9.90
C PHE A 282 -8.56 -14.01 10.52
N LEU A 283 -9.30 -14.82 9.75
CA LEU A 283 -9.81 -16.12 10.20
C LEU A 283 -8.68 -17.11 10.42
N LEU A 284 -7.65 -17.11 9.56
CA LEU A 284 -6.46 -17.94 9.75
C LEU A 284 -5.73 -17.56 11.04
N GLY A 285 -5.52 -16.24 11.30
CA GLY A 285 -4.91 -15.76 12.53
C GLY A 285 -5.62 -16.31 13.78
N ARG A 286 -6.95 -16.22 13.79
CA ARG A 286 -7.76 -16.82 14.85
C ARG A 286 -7.59 -18.35 14.94
N ALA A 287 -7.63 -19.04 13.82
CA ALA A 287 -7.55 -20.52 13.78
C ALA A 287 -6.21 -21.04 14.33
N ILE A 288 -5.12 -20.31 14.15
CA ILE A 288 -3.79 -20.64 14.69
C ILE A 288 -3.56 -20.13 16.11
N GLY A 289 -4.58 -19.52 16.74
CA GLY A 289 -4.54 -19.08 18.14
C GLY A 289 -3.88 -17.72 18.37
N LEU A 290 -3.85 -16.83 17.37
CA LEU A 290 -3.51 -15.42 17.60
C LEU A 290 -4.68 -14.70 18.28
N ASP A 291 -4.35 -13.73 19.14
CA ASP A 291 -5.33 -12.81 19.70
C ASP A 291 -5.94 -11.88 18.63
N TYR A 292 -6.96 -11.10 19.02
CA TYR A 292 -7.62 -10.19 18.09
C TYR A 292 -6.66 -9.18 17.48
N ALA A 293 -5.83 -8.54 18.31
CA ALA A 293 -4.94 -7.48 17.85
C ALA A 293 -3.94 -8.00 16.80
N LYS A 294 -3.32 -9.17 17.06
CA LYS A 294 -2.39 -9.79 16.12
C LYS A 294 -3.08 -10.32 14.85
N SER A 295 -4.27 -10.92 14.99
CA SER A 295 -5.06 -11.38 13.83
C SER A 295 -5.43 -10.21 12.92
N THR A 296 -5.82 -9.07 13.50
CA THR A 296 -6.10 -7.82 12.79
C THR A 296 -4.86 -7.31 12.07
N THR A 297 -3.71 -7.31 12.75
CA THR A 297 -2.44 -6.89 12.17
C THR A 297 -2.03 -7.74 10.98
N VAL A 298 -2.10 -9.06 11.10
CA VAL A 298 -1.82 -9.97 9.98
C VAL A 298 -2.78 -9.73 8.82
N ALA A 299 -4.07 -9.53 9.10
CA ALA A 299 -5.07 -9.30 8.05
C ALA A 299 -4.82 -8.02 7.26
N PHE A 300 -4.56 -6.90 7.93
CA PHE A 300 -4.28 -5.63 7.23
C PHE A 300 -2.93 -5.66 6.52
N THR A 301 -1.89 -6.26 7.11
CA THR A 301 -0.59 -6.35 6.42
C THR A 301 -0.64 -7.25 5.20
N ALA A 302 -1.44 -8.32 5.22
CA ALA A 302 -1.60 -9.23 4.09
C ALA A 302 -2.50 -8.67 2.98
N SER A 303 -3.52 -7.87 3.32
CA SER A 303 -4.45 -7.32 2.32
C SER A 303 -3.94 -6.03 1.66
N GLY A 304 -3.21 -5.16 2.36
CA GLY A 304 -2.74 -3.90 1.81
C GLY A 304 -1.61 -4.06 0.80
N ASN A 305 -1.61 -3.20 -0.22
CA ASN A 305 -0.59 -3.13 -1.25
C ASN A 305 0.15 -1.78 -1.20
N ASN A 306 1.36 -1.74 -1.75
CA ASN A 306 2.13 -0.51 -1.95
C ASN A 306 1.92 -0.04 -3.40
N PHE A 307 0.82 0.66 -3.63
CA PHE A 307 0.48 1.17 -4.97
C PHE A 307 1.52 2.15 -5.47
N GLU A 308 2.10 2.93 -4.59
CA GLU A 308 3.10 3.94 -4.93
C GLU A 308 4.36 3.29 -5.53
N LEU A 309 4.83 2.20 -4.92
CA LEU A 309 5.93 1.42 -5.47
C LEU A 309 5.51 0.74 -6.77
N ALA A 310 4.32 0.13 -6.82
CA ALA A 310 3.82 -0.53 -8.01
C ALA A 310 3.70 0.43 -9.19
N ILE A 311 3.17 1.64 -8.96
CA ILE A 311 3.10 2.71 -9.95
C ILE A 311 4.49 3.15 -10.38
N ALA A 312 5.41 3.37 -9.44
CA ALA A 312 6.78 3.77 -9.74
C ALA A 312 7.50 2.72 -10.62
N VAL A 313 7.32 1.43 -10.31
CA VAL A 313 7.87 0.32 -11.09
C VAL A 313 7.19 0.26 -12.48
N ALA A 314 5.86 0.37 -12.53
CA ALA A 314 5.12 0.34 -13.80
C ALA A 314 5.53 1.51 -14.71
N ILE A 315 5.59 2.73 -14.18
CA ILE A 315 6.05 3.91 -14.92
C ILE A 315 7.51 3.76 -15.34
N GLY A 316 8.36 3.29 -14.43
CA GLY A 316 9.80 3.12 -14.68
C GLY A 316 10.11 2.06 -15.74
N THR A 317 9.22 1.09 -15.90
CA THR A 317 9.40 -0.03 -16.84
C THR A 317 8.66 0.17 -18.15
N PHE A 318 7.42 0.66 -18.10
CA PHE A 318 6.50 0.72 -19.25
C PHE A 318 6.12 2.14 -19.68
N GLY A 319 6.46 3.14 -18.88
CA GLY A 319 6.10 4.53 -19.12
C GLY A 319 4.84 4.99 -18.42
N VAL A 320 4.69 6.32 -18.29
CA VAL A 320 3.63 6.97 -17.49
C VAL A 320 2.22 6.78 -18.09
N THR A 321 2.11 6.65 -19.39
CA THR A 321 0.82 6.48 -20.12
C THR A 321 0.46 5.02 -20.36
N SER A 322 1.23 4.08 -19.82
CA SER A 322 0.99 2.64 -20.02
C SER A 322 -0.24 2.15 -19.26
N GLY A 323 -0.89 1.11 -19.79
CA GLY A 323 -1.99 0.43 -19.09
C GLY A 323 -1.56 -0.19 -17.77
N GLN A 324 -0.28 -0.60 -17.66
CA GLN A 324 0.30 -1.09 -16.41
C GLN A 324 0.32 -0.02 -15.32
N ALA A 325 0.70 1.21 -15.67
CA ALA A 325 0.66 2.34 -14.75
C ALA A 325 -0.78 2.72 -14.36
N LEU A 326 -1.72 2.68 -15.32
CA LEU A 326 -3.15 2.92 -15.07
C LEU A 326 -3.72 1.92 -14.05
N ALA A 327 -3.40 0.63 -14.19
CA ALA A 327 -3.84 -0.37 -13.22
C ALA A 327 -3.35 -0.05 -11.79
N GLY A 328 -2.13 0.47 -11.65
CA GLY A 328 -1.61 0.95 -10.37
C GLY A 328 -2.37 2.16 -9.82
N VAL A 329 -2.71 3.13 -10.69
CA VAL A 329 -3.41 4.38 -10.29
C VAL A 329 -4.86 4.12 -9.87
N VAL A 330 -5.53 3.14 -10.45
CA VAL A 330 -6.88 2.69 -10.03
C VAL A 330 -6.85 2.10 -8.62
N GLY A 331 -5.70 1.55 -8.19
CA GLY A 331 -5.55 0.90 -6.91
C GLY A 331 -6.01 1.70 -5.69
N PRO A 332 -5.47 2.89 -5.42
CA PRO A 332 -5.88 3.72 -4.29
C PRO A 332 -7.36 4.10 -4.28
N LEU A 333 -7.99 4.22 -5.47
CA LEU A 333 -9.44 4.42 -5.61
C LEU A 333 -10.26 3.35 -4.90
N ILE A 334 -9.79 2.10 -4.99
CA ILE A 334 -10.49 0.94 -4.45
C ILE A 334 -9.99 0.61 -3.05
N GLU A 335 -8.67 0.66 -2.84
CA GLU A 335 -8.07 0.32 -1.55
C GLU A 335 -8.65 1.12 -0.40
N VAL A 336 -8.67 2.45 -0.52
CA VAL A 336 -9.05 3.33 0.59
C VAL A 336 -10.48 3.08 1.07
N PRO A 337 -11.53 3.12 0.24
CA PRO A 337 -12.89 2.86 0.71
C PRO A 337 -13.08 1.42 1.20
N VAL A 338 -12.43 0.44 0.58
CA VAL A 338 -12.55 -0.97 0.96
C VAL A 338 -11.86 -1.23 2.30
N LEU A 339 -10.62 -0.76 2.51
CA LEU A 339 -9.94 -0.96 3.79
C LEU A 339 -10.59 -0.20 4.93
N VAL A 340 -11.17 0.98 4.68
CA VAL A 340 -12.04 1.65 5.67
C VAL A 340 -13.24 0.78 6.05
N ALA A 341 -13.93 0.19 5.08
CA ALA A 341 -15.02 -0.74 5.36
C ALA A 341 -14.54 -1.97 6.14
N LEU A 342 -13.39 -2.51 5.80
CA LEU A 342 -12.78 -3.65 6.49
C LEU A 342 -12.34 -3.33 7.93
N VAL A 343 -12.02 -2.07 8.26
CA VAL A 343 -11.85 -1.65 9.67
C VAL A 343 -13.14 -1.89 10.47
N TYR A 344 -14.28 -1.49 9.95
CA TYR A 344 -15.56 -1.75 10.63
C TYR A 344 -15.90 -3.23 10.71
N VAL A 345 -15.56 -4.00 9.68
CA VAL A 345 -15.68 -5.46 9.67
C VAL A 345 -14.79 -6.09 10.76
N ALA A 346 -13.53 -5.67 10.86
CA ALA A 346 -12.62 -6.12 11.92
C ALA A 346 -13.19 -5.90 13.31
N LEU A 347 -13.64 -4.66 13.59
CA LEU A 347 -14.24 -4.30 14.88
C LEU A 347 -15.50 -5.12 15.20
N ALA A 348 -16.34 -5.38 14.19
CA ALA A 348 -17.54 -6.21 14.35
C ALA A 348 -17.18 -7.69 14.58
N MET A 349 -16.22 -8.23 13.85
CA MET A 349 -15.72 -9.60 13.99
C MET A 349 -14.99 -9.80 15.33
N GLY A 350 -14.24 -8.81 15.80
CA GLY A 350 -13.56 -8.85 17.10
C GLY A 350 -14.54 -9.12 18.22
N ARG A 351 -15.64 -8.37 18.28
CA ARG A 351 -16.69 -8.55 19.28
C ARG A 351 -17.37 -9.93 19.24
N ARG A 352 -17.50 -10.53 18.04
CA ARG A 352 -18.19 -11.80 17.85
C ARG A 352 -17.29 -13.02 17.98
N LEU A 353 -16.09 -12.93 17.44
CA LEU A 353 -15.21 -14.07 17.27
C LEU A 353 -14.15 -14.21 18.36
N PHE A 354 -13.91 -13.14 19.14
CA PHE A 354 -12.91 -13.11 20.23
C PHE A 354 -13.58 -12.72 21.58
N PRO A 355 -14.61 -13.50 22.04
CA PRO A 355 -15.25 -13.20 23.31
C PRO A 355 -14.25 -13.39 24.47
N GLY A 356 -14.09 -12.36 25.31
CA GLY A 356 -13.18 -12.41 26.46
C GLY A 356 -11.71 -12.06 26.14
N ASP A 357 -11.37 -11.80 24.91
CA ASP A 357 -10.04 -11.29 24.55
C ASP A 357 -9.91 -9.82 24.95
N THR A 358 -8.93 -9.51 25.79
CA THR A 358 -8.67 -8.15 26.32
C THR A 358 -8.20 -7.18 25.24
N THR A 359 -7.70 -7.70 24.10
CA THR A 359 -7.28 -6.92 22.95
C THR A 359 -8.43 -6.60 21.99
N ALA A 360 -9.56 -7.30 22.11
CA ALA A 360 -10.72 -7.07 21.28
C ALA A 360 -11.45 -5.76 21.66
N PRO A 361 -12.08 -5.06 20.70
CA PRO A 361 -12.78 -3.81 20.98
C PRO A 361 -13.97 -4.05 21.90
N THR A 362 -14.00 -3.34 23.02
CA THR A 362 -15.16 -3.30 23.95
C THR A 362 -16.35 -2.57 23.30
N ARG A 363 -17.57 -2.86 23.79
CA ARG A 363 -18.82 -2.22 23.34
C ARG A 363 -18.79 -0.71 23.48
#